data_62d20061d1a5ab2620401fd96c2b0f03
#
_entry.id   62d20061d1a5ab2620401fd96c2b0f03
#
_cell.length_a   1.000
_cell.length_b   1.000
_cell.length_c   1.000
_cell.angle_alpha   90.00
_cell.angle_beta   90.00
_cell.angle_gamma   90.00
#
_symmetry.space_group_name_H-M   'P 1'
#
loop_
_entity.id
_entity.type
_entity.pdbx_description
1 polymer ?
#
loop_
_entity_poly.entity_id
_entity_poly.type
_entity_poly.pdbx_seq_one_letter_code
_entity_poly.pdbx_strand_id
1 'polypeptide(L)'
;MSSTMLQLVNQVQNELNLAVSTSVAGNPNTDVQQILALMNAAGYELVKEYDWQALQVQYRFYTQAITTNAASVNGSTTLTIEGGTSLTGVTNQWGITGTNINQDTQVVTVNSPSIITMSQQASGTGTGQVVLAQTAYDLPPDFERITNRTQWDKTKRWEALGPEDAQQWQWLKSGYIATGPRIRWRIFDNQFQVWPPMNTQEYIGWEYKSSGWVRSATNQIKTSFTTDTDTSVLDDRIIVLYTKLKYFQIKAFDTTALQQDYQRYLSVAKAADKGAPNLSFAPYPAKVLIGYANIPDTGYGT
;
A
#
# COMPACT_ATOMS: atom_id res chain seq x y z
N MET A 1 -0.19 -15.65 -22.15
CA MET A 1 -0.67 -16.37 -20.93
C MET A 1 0.55 -16.54 -20.04
N SER A 2 0.45 -16.21 -18.78
CA SER A 2 1.54 -16.42 -17.82
C SER A 2 1.68 -17.90 -17.54
N SER A 3 2.92 -18.39 -17.50
CA SER A 3 3.21 -19.79 -17.17
C SER A 3 3.01 -20.05 -15.67
N THR A 4 2.61 -21.28 -15.34
CA THR A 4 2.50 -21.71 -13.94
C THR A 4 3.88 -21.97 -13.33
N MET A 5 3.97 -21.98 -11.99
CA MET A 5 5.19 -22.33 -11.27
C MET A 5 5.79 -23.66 -11.78
N LEU A 6 4.96 -24.69 -11.93
CA LEU A 6 5.39 -25.99 -12.45
C LEU A 6 5.99 -25.86 -13.86
N GLN A 7 5.36 -25.10 -14.75
CA GLN A 7 5.85 -24.90 -16.11
C GLN A 7 7.18 -24.13 -16.13
N LEU A 8 7.31 -23.09 -15.30
CA LEU A 8 8.55 -22.30 -15.20
C LEU A 8 9.72 -23.13 -14.65
N VAL A 9 9.48 -23.92 -13.60
CA VAL A 9 10.50 -24.82 -13.03
C VAL A 9 10.91 -25.89 -14.06
N ASN A 10 9.95 -26.51 -14.75
CA ASN A 10 10.22 -27.48 -15.79
C ASN A 10 10.98 -26.86 -16.97
N GLN A 11 10.71 -25.62 -17.31
CA GLN A 11 11.49 -24.92 -18.33
C GLN A 11 12.95 -24.73 -17.89
N VAL A 12 13.19 -24.31 -16.63
CA VAL A 12 14.54 -24.17 -16.08
C VAL A 12 15.24 -25.53 -16.07
N GLN A 13 14.57 -26.62 -15.63
CA GLN A 13 15.11 -27.98 -15.63
C GLN A 13 15.51 -28.44 -17.03
N ASN A 14 14.64 -28.25 -18.02
CA ASN A 14 14.92 -28.58 -19.41
C ASN A 14 16.15 -27.83 -19.95
N GLU A 15 16.22 -26.51 -19.68
CA GLU A 15 17.36 -25.67 -20.13
C GLU A 15 18.67 -26.01 -19.38
N LEU A 16 18.60 -26.67 -18.22
CA LEU A 16 19.74 -27.15 -17.44
C LEU A 16 20.05 -28.66 -17.68
N ASN A 17 19.31 -29.31 -18.56
CA ASN A 17 19.36 -30.77 -18.80
C ASN A 17 19.15 -31.58 -17.52
N LEU A 18 18.23 -31.17 -16.67
CA LEU A 18 17.77 -31.87 -15.48
C LEU A 18 16.45 -32.61 -15.77
N ALA A 19 16.15 -33.64 -14.98
CA ALA A 19 14.89 -34.37 -15.11
C ALA A 19 13.70 -33.43 -14.72
N VAL A 20 12.67 -33.37 -15.58
CA VAL A 20 11.46 -32.63 -15.34
C VAL A 20 10.63 -33.20 -14.20
N SER A 21 9.94 -32.38 -13.48
CA SER A 21 9.14 -32.74 -12.31
C SER A 21 7.65 -32.77 -12.66
N THR A 22 6.92 -33.71 -12.07
CA THR A 22 5.44 -33.77 -12.17
C THR A 22 4.74 -32.82 -11.18
N SER A 23 5.44 -32.41 -10.11
CA SER A 23 5.03 -31.41 -9.13
C SER A 23 6.24 -30.71 -8.54
N VAL A 24 6.10 -29.49 -8.08
CA VAL A 24 7.15 -28.68 -7.45
C VAL A 24 6.82 -28.44 -5.98
N ALA A 25 5.58 -28.08 -5.68
CA ALA A 25 5.13 -27.89 -4.31
C ALA A 25 5.22 -29.18 -3.49
N GLY A 26 6.02 -29.16 -2.40
CA GLY A 26 6.24 -30.33 -1.56
C GLY A 26 7.08 -31.44 -2.17
N ASN A 27 7.73 -31.22 -3.31
CA ASN A 27 8.59 -32.20 -3.93
C ASN A 27 9.85 -32.45 -3.07
N PRO A 28 10.21 -33.69 -2.70
CA PRO A 28 11.36 -33.96 -1.86
C PRO A 28 12.72 -33.88 -2.61
N ASN A 29 12.72 -33.73 -3.93
CA ASN A 29 13.96 -33.65 -4.72
C ASN A 29 14.68 -32.33 -4.42
N THR A 30 15.94 -32.43 -4.01
CA THR A 30 16.78 -31.28 -3.62
C THR A 30 17.03 -30.30 -4.76
N ASP A 31 17.16 -30.77 -6.00
CA ASP A 31 17.36 -29.91 -7.16
C ASP A 31 16.09 -29.07 -7.46
N VAL A 32 14.93 -29.71 -7.32
CA VAL A 32 13.63 -28.98 -7.48
C VAL A 32 13.46 -27.90 -6.41
N GLN A 33 13.76 -28.26 -5.16
CA GLN A 33 13.71 -27.31 -4.05
C GLN A 33 14.70 -26.15 -4.23
N GLN A 34 15.91 -26.43 -4.69
CA GLN A 34 16.92 -25.44 -5.00
C GLN A 34 16.45 -24.48 -6.10
N ILE A 35 15.92 -25.00 -7.20
CA ILE A 35 15.41 -24.20 -8.32
C ILE A 35 14.25 -23.31 -7.84
N LEU A 36 13.30 -23.86 -7.07
CA LEU A 36 12.18 -23.08 -6.51
C LEU A 36 12.67 -21.95 -5.60
N ALA A 37 13.63 -22.24 -4.72
CA ALA A 37 14.21 -21.22 -3.83
C ALA A 37 14.90 -20.11 -4.62
N LEU A 38 15.67 -20.47 -5.67
CA LEU A 38 16.32 -19.50 -6.54
C LEU A 38 15.34 -18.70 -7.37
N MET A 39 14.25 -19.31 -7.83
CA MET A 39 13.19 -18.62 -8.58
C MET A 39 12.46 -17.61 -7.70
N ASN A 40 12.15 -17.96 -6.45
CA ASN A 40 11.57 -17.03 -5.49
C ASN A 40 12.54 -15.88 -5.16
N ALA A 41 13.82 -16.15 -4.99
CA ALA A 41 14.83 -15.13 -4.80
C ALA A 41 14.95 -14.19 -6.03
N ALA A 42 14.94 -14.77 -7.23
CA ALA A 42 14.97 -14.01 -8.48
C ALA A 42 13.75 -13.09 -8.61
N GLY A 43 12.54 -13.58 -8.32
CA GLY A 43 11.32 -12.78 -8.34
C GLY A 43 11.37 -11.63 -7.35
N TYR A 44 11.81 -11.89 -6.11
CA TYR A 44 11.96 -10.84 -5.09
C TYR A 44 12.93 -9.72 -5.54
N GLU A 45 14.07 -10.08 -6.13
CA GLU A 45 15.06 -9.09 -6.60
C GLU A 45 14.54 -8.31 -7.80
N LEU A 46 13.87 -8.96 -8.76
CA LEU A 46 13.25 -8.30 -9.91
C LEU A 46 12.20 -7.26 -9.50
N VAL A 47 11.42 -7.54 -8.45
CA VAL A 47 10.49 -6.57 -7.86
C VAL A 47 11.24 -5.32 -7.40
N LYS A 48 12.40 -5.47 -6.75
CA LYS A 48 13.19 -4.35 -6.22
C LYS A 48 13.93 -3.58 -7.30
N GLU A 49 14.32 -4.26 -8.38
CA GLU A 49 15.18 -3.67 -9.42
C GLU A 49 14.49 -2.59 -10.27
N TYR A 50 13.18 -2.72 -10.48
CA TYR A 50 12.46 -1.83 -11.39
C TYR A 50 11.02 -1.57 -10.98
N ASP A 51 10.46 -0.45 -11.44
CA ASP A 51 9.06 -0.08 -11.20
C ASP A 51 8.16 -0.64 -12.30
N TRP A 52 7.85 -1.94 -12.18
CA TRP A 52 6.99 -2.65 -13.11
C TRP A 52 5.55 -2.13 -13.06
N GLN A 53 4.96 -1.83 -14.21
CA GLN A 53 3.55 -1.45 -14.30
C GLN A 53 2.63 -2.57 -13.81
N ALA A 54 3.02 -3.82 -14.06
CA ALA A 54 2.30 -5.01 -13.59
C ALA A 54 2.20 -5.12 -12.07
N LEU A 55 3.05 -4.41 -11.30
CA LEU A 55 3.06 -4.36 -9.85
C LEU A 55 2.35 -3.13 -9.27
N GLN A 56 1.82 -2.23 -10.11
CA GLN A 56 1.05 -1.09 -9.64
C GLN A 56 -0.37 -1.53 -9.27
N VAL A 57 -0.75 -1.27 -8.03
CA VAL A 57 -2.05 -1.69 -7.46
C VAL A 57 -2.73 -0.47 -6.85
N GLN A 58 -4.04 -0.39 -6.99
CA GLN A 58 -4.84 0.62 -6.34
C GLN A 58 -5.40 0.09 -5.02
N TYR A 59 -5.18 0.82 -3.92
CA TYR A 59 -5.78 0.57 -2.62
C TYR A 59 -6.90 1.57 -2.35
N ARG A 60 -7.98 1.11 -1.73
CA ARG A 60 -9.14 1.92 -1.41
C ARG A 60 -9.72 1.49 -0.07
N PHE A 61 -10.13 2.46 0.73
CA PHE A 61 -10.77 2.18 2.01
C PHE A 61 -11.69 3.33 2.40
N TYR A 62 -12.60 3.05 3.31
CA TYR A 62 -13.42 4.06 3.95
C TYR A 62 -12.82 4.44 5.29
N THR A 63 -12.73 5.74 5.56
CA THR A 63 -12.39 6.24 6.89
C THR A 63 -13.51 5.93 7.87
N GLN A 64 -13.16 5.84 9.15
CA GLN A 64 -14.11 5.54 10.20
C GLN A 64 -14.17 6.68 11.19
N ALA A 65 -15.38 7.12 11.54
CA ALA A 65 -15.61 8.14 12.53
C ALA A 65 -16.91 7.87 13.30
N ILE A 66 -16.90 8.22 14.57
CA ILE A 66 -18.04 8.13 15.48
C ILE A 66 -18.22 9.50 16.11
N THR A 67 -19.36 10.13 15.91
CA THR A 67 -19.74 11.39 16.57
C THR A 67 -20.71 11.07 17.70
N THR A 68 -20.38 11.48 18.92
CA THR A 68 -21.17 11.20 20.11
C THR A 68 -21.02 12.31 21.15
N ASN A 69 -21.82 12.28 22.21
CA ASN A 69 -21.59 13.09 23.38
C ASN A 69 -20.76 12.32 24.42
N ALA A 70 -19.88 13.03 25.09
CA ALA A 70 -19.05 12.46 26.14
C ALA A 70 -18.88 13.42 27.30
N ALA A 71 -18.77 12.88 28.50
CA ALA A 71 -18.45 13.63 29.69
C ALA A 71 -16.94 13.51 29.99
N SER A 72 -16.34 14.66 30.30
CA SER A 72 -14.94 14.81 30.68
C SER A 72 -14.82 15.47 32.04
N VAL A 73 -13.71 15.20 32.73
CA VAL A 73 -13.33 15.85 33.99
C VAL A 73 -11.95 16.47 33.81
N ASN A 74 -11.82 17.75 34.13
CA ASN A 74 -10.56 18.48 34.00
C ASN A 74 -9.41 17.74 34.72
N GLY A 75 -8.31 17.56 34.04
CA GLY A 75 -7.14 16.84 34.55
C GLY A 75 -7.27 15.32 34.51
N SER A 76 -8.42 14.76 34.10
CA SER A 76 -8.61 13.31 33.95
C SER A 76 -8.28 12.84 32.51
N THR A 77 -7.72 11.66 32.40
CA THR A 77 -7.55 10.94 31.11
C THR A 77 -8.75 10.04 30.79
N THR A 78 -9.77 10.00 31.65
CA THR A 78 -10.97 9.21 31.43
C THR A 78 -12.02 10.01 30.69
N LEU A 79 -12.54 9.44 29.61
CA LEU A 79 -13.67 9.98 28.84
C LEU A 79 -14.85 9.00 28.94
N THR A 80 -15.99 9.51 29.38
CA THR A 80 -17.22 8.71 29.49
C THR A 80 -18.14 9.03 28.31
N ILE A 81 -18.40 8.04 27.48
CA ILE A 81 -19.27 8.13 26.31
C ILE A 81 -20.72 8.02 26.76
N GLU A 82 -21.55 8.93 26.27
CA GLU A 82 -22.99 8.97 26.58
C GLU A 82 -23.83 8.44 25.41
N GLY A 83 -25.11 8.15 25.70
CA GLY A 83 -26.08 7.81 24.65
C GLY A 83 -25.99 6.39 24.09
N GLY A 84 -25.22 5.47 24.70
CA GLY A 84 -25.17 4.07 24.28
C GLY A 84 -24.48 3.85 22.93
N THR A 85 -23.65 4.78 22.50
CA THR A 85 -22.87 4.69 21.24
C THR A 85 -21.92 3.48 21.31
N SER A 86 -21.95 2.65 20.27
CA SER A 86 -21.03 1.49 20.18
C SER A 86 -19.59 1.95 19.92
N LEU A 87 -18.67 1.45 20.72
CA LEU A 87 -17.22 1.63 20.57
C LEU A 87 -16.56 0.42 19.88
N THR A 88 -17.35 -0.44 19.24
CA THR A 88 -16.82 -1.59 18.52
C THR A 88 -15.88 -1.13 17.39
N GLY A 89 -14.67 -1.68 17.37
CA GLY A 89 -13.64 -1.32 16.36
C GLY A 89 -12.80 -0.09 16.71
N VAL A 90 -13.11 0.62 17.80
CA VAL A 90 -12.25 1.70 18.30
C VAL A 90 -10.99 1.13 18.94
N THR A 91 -9.84 1.60 18.50
CA THR A 91 -8.51 1.15 18.95
C THR A 91 -7.61 2.35 19.23
N ASN A 92 -6.36 2.09 19.62
CA ASN A 92 -5.33 3.12 19.79
C ASN A 92 -4.91 3.81 18.47
N GLN A 93 -5.44 3.39 17.33
CA GLN A 93 -5.28 4.06 16.04
C GLN A 93 -6.27 5.22 15.83
N TRP A 94 -7.09 5.53 16.83
CA TRP A 94 -8.12 6.55 16.75
C TRP A 94 -7.73 7.82 17.52
N GLY A 95 -7.94 8.95 16.87
CA GLY A 95 -7.86 10.27 17.50
C GLY A 95 -9.19 10.69 18.09
N ILE A 96 -9.14 11.60 19.07
CA ILE A 96 -10.30 12.16 19.74
C ILE A 96 -10.25 13.68 19.57
N THR A 97 -11.34 14.29 19.11
CA THR A 97 -11.47 15.74 19.01
C THR A 97 -12.83 16.18 19.56
N GLY A 98 -12.95 17.40 20.04
CA GLY A 98 -14.22 17.93 20.52
C GLY A 98 -14.11 18.77 21.78
N THR A 99 -15.23 18.91 22.49
CA THR A 99 -15.33 19.78 23.67
C THR A 99 -14.44 19.24 24.81
N ASN A 100 -13.63 20.14 25.37
CA ASN A 100 -12.68 19.85 26.46
C ASN A 100 -11.59 18.82 26.12
N ILE A 101 -11.36 18.54 24.85
CA ILE A 101 -10.31 17.62 24.38
C ILE A 101 -9.13 18.41 23.83
N ASN A 102 -7.94 18.13 24.33
CA ASN A 102 -6.72 18.75 23.84
C ASN A 102 -6.38 18.25 22.44
N GLN A 103 -5.66 19.07 21.67
CA GLN A 103 -5.21 18.73 20.33
C GLN A 103 -4.32 17.47 20.37
N ASP A 104 -4.36 16.66 19.32
CA ASP A 104 -3.64 15.39 19.20
C ASP A 104 -3.89 14.37 20.33
N THR A 105 -5.09 14.42 20.92
CA THR A 105 -5.52 13.38 21.88
C THR A 105 -5.89 12.10 21.12
N GLN A 106 -5.37 10.99 21.60
CA GLN A 106 -5.61 9.66 21.01
C GLN A 106 -6.27 8.73 22.03
N VAL A 107 -6.95 7.71 21.54
CA VAL A 107 -7.43 6.59 22.34
C VAL A 107 -6.23 5.76 22.78
N VAL A 108 -6.10 5.50 24.08
CA VAL A 108 -5.11 4.54 24.61
C VAL A 108 -5.75 3.16 24.74
N THR A 109 -6.91 3.12 25.40
CA THR A 109 -7.67 1.87 25.60
C THR A 109 -9.17 2.17 25.66
N VAL A 110 -9.97 1.22 25.21
CA VAL A 110 -11.42 1.17 25.47
C VAL A 110 -11.64 0.23 26.64
N ASN A 111 -11.94 0.78 27.81
CA ASN A 111 -12.03 0.02 29.06
C ASN A 111 -13.40 -0.65 29.25
N SER A 112 -14.44 -0.06 28.67
CA SER A 112 -15.80 -0.59 28.67
C SER A 112 -16.58 -0.02 27.48
N PRO A 113 -17.80 -0.49 27.19
CA PRO A 113 -18.64 0.06 26.12
C PRO A 113 -18.89 1.58 26.20
N SER A 114 -18.63 2.20 27.36
CA SER A 114 -18.84 3.64 27.58
C SER A 114 -17.64 4.38 28.15
N ILE A 115 -16.48 3.74 28.35
CA ILE A 115 -15.31 4.38 28.98
C ILE A 115 -14.08 4.19 28.12
N ILE A 116 -13.43 5.31 27.82
CA ILE A 116 -12.19 5.38 27.06
C ILE A 116 -11.09 6.03 27.93
N THR A 117 -9.88 5.50 27.86
CA THR A 117 -8.69 6.17 28.37
C THR A 117 -8.03 6.95 27.24
N MET A 118 -7.83 8.24 27.45
CA MET A 118 -7.20 9.19 26.52
C MET A 118 -5.69 9.28 26.76
N SER A 119 -4.93 9.65 25.73
CA SER A 119 -3.49 9.89 25.82
C SER A 119 -3.14 11.20 26.56
N GLN A 120 -4.09 12.15 26.62
CA GLN A 120 -3.92 13.43 27.30
C GLN A 120 -5.07 13.66 28.27
N GLN A 121 -4.81 14.50 29.28
CA GLN A 121 -5.83 14.94 30.21
C GLN A 121 -6.83 15.89 29.54
N ALA A 122 -8.09 15.82 29.92
CA ALA A 122 -9.11 16.77 29.47
C ALA A 122 -8.80 18.17 29.98
N SER A 123 -9.09 19.19 29.17
CA SER A 123 -8.86 20.60 29.49
C SER A 123 -10.01 21.26 30.26
N GLY A 124 -11.11 20.54 30.47
CA GLY A 124 -12.28 21.07 31.19
C GLY A 124 -13.21 19.96 31.65
N THR A 125 -14.12 20.32 32.58
CA THR A 125 -15.18 19.44 33.07
C THR A 125 -16.50 19.78 32.42
N GLY A 126 -17.20 18.77 31.89
CA GLY A 126 -18.53 18.92 31.31
C GLY A 126 -18.85 17.87 30.27
N THR A 127 -20.07 17.92 29.77
CA THR A 127 -20.53 17.08 28.67
C THR A 127 -20.55 17.87 27.39
N GLY A 128 -20.06 17.28 26.31
CA GLY A 128 -20.08 17.91 25.00
C GLY A 128 -19.89 16.92 23.87
N GLN A 129 -20.04 17.42 22.65
CA GLN A 129 -19.84 16.60 21.46
C GLN A 129 -18.35 16.30 21.27
N VAL A 130 -18.06 15.03 21.04
CA VAL A 130 -16.74 14.54 20.67
C VAL A 130 -16.83 13.70 19.38
N VAL A 131 -15.75 13.70 18.64
CA VAL A 131 -15.56 12.85 17.45
C VAL A 131 -14.39 11.93 17.72
N LEU A 132 -14.66 10.65 17.64
CA LEU A 132 -13.66 9.58 17.60
C LEU A 132 -13.45 9.24 16.14
N ALA A 133 -12.26 9.39 15.62
CA ALA A 133 -11.97 9.11 14.21
C ALA A 133 -10.67 8.34 14.06
N GLN A 134 -10.69 7.31 13.23
CA GLN A 134 -9.48 6.57 12.91
C GLN A 134 -8.52 7.47 12.15
N THR A 135 -7.28 7.56 12.62
CA THR A 135 -6.22 8.40 12.05
C THR A 135 -5.06 7.59 11.48
N ALA A 136 -4.97 6.30 11.81
CA ALA A 136 -3.95 5.39 11.33
C ALA A 136 -4.61 4.16 10.71
N TYR A 137 -4.21 3.83 9.49
CA TYR A 137 -4.75 2.73 8.69
C TYR A 137 -3.62 1.80 8.30
N ASP A 138 -3.83 0.50 8.48
CA ASP A 138 -2.84 -0.51 8.13
C ASP A 138 -2.60 -0.51 6.61
N LEU A 139 -1.33 -0.66 6.23
CA LEU A 139 -0.97 -0.80 4.83
C LEU A 139 -1.32 -2.21 4.33
N PRO A 140 -1.59 -2.39 3.03
CA PRO A 140 -1.74 -3.72 2.45
C PRO A 140 -0.54 -4.62 2.77
N PRO A 141 -0.74 -5.93 3.00
CA PRO A 141 0.35 -6.84 3.38
C PRO A 141 1.45 -6.99 2.32
N ASP A 142 1.12 -6.65 1.08
CA ASP A 142 2.02 -6.65 -0.07
C ASP A 142 2.56 -5.24 -0.41
N PHE A 143 2.39 -4.29 0.50
CA PHE A 143 2.85 -2.92 0.30
C PHE A 143 4.37 -2.84 0.23
N GLU A 144 4.89 -2.25 -0.84
CA GLU A 144 6.31 -1.95 -1.01
C GLU A 144 6.58 -0.45 -0.91
N ARG A 145 5.87 0.34 -1.69
CA ARG A 145 6.07 1.79 -1.79
C ARG A 145 4.83 2.48 -2.35
N ILE A 146 4.45 3.60 -1.76
CA ILE A 146 3.34 4.43 -2.27
C ILE A 146 3.76 5.17 -3.57
N THR A 147 2.82 5.34 -4.49
CA THR A 147 2.97 6.18 -5.66
C THR A 147 2.50 7.59 -5.32
N ASN A 148 3.41 8.56 -5.35
CA ASN A 148 3.12 9.94 -4.98
C ASN A 148 2.08 10.58 -5.90
N ARG A 149 1.28 11.52 -5.34
CA ARG A 149 0.22 12.27 -6.03
C ARG A 149 -0.95 11.43 -6.54
N THR A 150 -1.10 10.23 -6.01
CA THR A 150 -2.26 9.36 -6.30
C THR A 150 -3.26 9.30 -5.15
N GLN A 151 -2.95 9.98 -4.04
CA GLN A 151 -3.76 9.99 -2.83
C GLN A 151 -4.91 10.98 -2.98
N TRP A 152 -6.13 10.45 -3.03
CA TRP A 152 -7.34 11.24 -3.24
C TRP A 152 -8.43 10.86 -2.26
N ASP A 153 -9.05 11.89 -1.70
CA ASP A 153 -10.38 11.79 -1.12
C ASP A 153 -11.40 11.82 -2.26
N LYS A 154 -11.94 10.65 -2.57
CA LYS A 154 -12.91 10.47 -3.66
C LYS A 154 -14.31 10.96 -3.31
N THR A 155 -14.64 11.07 -2.02
CA THR A 155 -15.90 11.62 -1.53
C THR A 155 -15.96 13.12 -1.80
N LYS A 156 -14.92 13.84 -1.40
CA LYS A 156 -14.83 15.30 -1.58
C LYS A 156 -14.15 15.70 -2.88
N ARG A 157 -13.57 14.76 -3.61
CA ARG A 157 -12.84 14.98 -4.87
C ARG A 157 -11.62 15.87 -4.72
N TRP A 158 -10.92 15.74 -3.58
CA TRP A 158 -9.72 16.50 -3.28
C TRP A 158 -8.50 15.60 -3.19
N GLU A 159 -7.37 16.16 -3.59
CA GLU A 159 -6.08 15.54 -3.36
C GLU A 159 -5.75 15.58 -1.86
N ALA A 160 -5.36 14.44 -1.29
CA ALA A 160 -4.76 14.38 0.02
C ALA A 160 -3.30 14.86 -0.07
N LEU A 161 -2.96 15.89 0.70
CA LEU A 161 -1.64 16.53 0.62
C LEU A 161 -0.61 15.76 1.44
N GLY A 162 0.55 15.50 0.84
CA GLY A 162 1.66 14.78 1.47
C GLY A 162 2.57 14.09 0.46
N PRO A 163 3.51 13.25 0.93
CA PRO A 163 3.74 12.93 2.34
C PRO A 163 4.35 14.11 3.09
N GLU A 164 3.86 14.37 4.30
CA GLU A 164 4.42 15.41 5.15
C GLU A 164 5.74 14.94 5.79
N ASP A 165 6.70 15.85 5.94
CA ASP A 165 7.91 15.55 6.67
C ASP A 165 7.69 15.45 8.19
N ALA A 166 8.69 14.98 8.93
CA ALA A 166 8.55 14.74 10.35
C ALA A 166 8.30 16.04 11.14
N GLN A 167 8.95 17.13 10.79
CA GLN A 167 8.83 18.41 11.47
C GLN A 167 7.46 19.03 11.20
N GLN A 168 7.05 19.05 9.93
CA GLN A 168 5.77 19.62 9.52
C GLN A 168 4.59 18.82 10.09
N TRP A 169 4.72 17.49 10.17
CA TRP A 169 3.71 16.63 10.80
C TRP A 169 3.49 16.96 12.28
N GLN A 170 4.58 17.12 13.06
CA GLN A 170 4.47 17.48 14.47
C GLN A 170 3.91 18.90 14.65
N TRP A 171 4.29 19.83 13.79
CA TRP A 171 3.76 21.18 13.81
C TRP A 171 2.25 21.23 13.54
N LEU A 172 1.76 20.49 12.54
CA LEU A 172 0.33 20.35 12.25
C LEU A 172 -0.45 19.78 13.44
N LYS A 173 0.12 18.78 14.13
CA LYS A 173 -0.47 18.14 15.30
C LYS A 173 -0.42 18.99 16.57
N SER A 174 0.43 20.02 16.61
CA SER A 174 0.52 20.93 17.76
C SER A 174 -0.72 21.80 17.95
N GLY A 175 -1.60 21.89 16.95
CA GLY A 175 -2.85 22.66 17.03
C GLY A 175 -2.71 24.17 16.85
N TYR A 176 -1.52 24.66 16.53
CA TYR A 176 -1.26 26.09 16.35
C TYR A 176 -2.02 26.69 15.15
N ILE A 177 -2.22 25.89 14.10
CA ILE A 177 -2.97 26.31 12.91
C ILE A 177 -4.17 25.38 12.71
N ALA A 178 -5.34 25.97 12.49
CA ALA A 178 -6.51 25.24 12.02
C ALA A 178 -6.18 24.60 10.66
N THR A 179 -6.31 23.30 10.57
CA THR A 179 -6.14 22.57 9.32
C THR A 179 -7.23 22.98 8.34
N GLY A 180 -6.84 23.30 7.11
CA GLY A 180 -7.81 23.53 6.04
C GLY A 180 -8.62 22.27 5.70
N PRO A 181 -9.55 22.38 4.74
CA PRO A 181 -10.46 21.27 4.40
C PRO A 181 -9.77 20.03 3.80
N ARG A 182 -8.50 20.15 3.42
CA ARG A 182 -7.74 19.05 2.83
C ARG A 182 -7.03 18.25 3.90
N ILE A 183 -7.17 16.92 3.80
CA ILE A 183 -6.41 16.01 4.65
C ILE A 183 -4.93 16.03 4.27
N ARG A 184 -4.10 15.84 5.30
CA ARG A 184 -2.66 15.60 5.18
C ARG A 184 -2.39 14.15 5.49
N TRP A 185 -1.40 13.57 4.85
CA TRP A 185 -1.04 12.18 5.09
C TRP A 185 0.46 11.98 5.22
N ARG A 186 0.81 10.91 5.92
CA ARG A 186 2.18 10.45 6.07
C ARG A 186 2.16 8.94 6.27
N ILE A 187 3.19 8.24 5.79
CA ILE A 187 3.44 6.86 6.22
C ILE A 187 4.40 6.93 7.41
N PHE A 188 3.95 6.40 8.53
CA PHE A 188 4.68 6.37 9.78
C PHE A 188 4.29 5.10 10.54
N ASP A 189 5.25 4.44 11.20
CA ASP A 189 5.05 3.19 11.94
C ASP A 189 4.34 2.10 11.11
N ASN A 190 4.73 1.98 9.84
CA ASN A 190 4.12 1.05 8.87
C ASN A 190 2.60 1.23 8.67
N GLN A 191 2.09 2.44 8.90
CA GLN A 191 0.69 2.79 8.74
C GLN A 191 0.53 4.03 7.87
N PHE A 192 -0.59 4.10 7.15
CA PHE A 192 -1.02 5.30 6.45
C PHE A 192 -1.76 6.20 7.45
N GLN A 193 -1.11 7.27 7.88
CA GLN A 193 -1.67 8.21 8.84
C GLN A 193 -2.26 9.43 8.14
N VAL A 194 -3.38 9.91 8.67
CA VAL A 194 -4.11 11.08 8.15
C VAL A 194 -4.30 12.13 9.25
N TRP A 195 -4.27 13.38 8.85
CA TRP A 195 -4.52 14.53 9.72
C TRP A 195 -5.22 15.65 8.93
N PRO A 196 -6.23 16.35 9.47
CA PRO A 196 -6.86 16.14 10.78
C PRO A 196 -7.71 14.87 10.84
N PRO A 197 -8.13 14.42 12.04
CA PRO A 197 -9.12 13.35 12.19
C PRO A 197 -10.39 13.71 11.42
N MET A 198 -10.88 12.80 10.58
CA MET A 198 -12.06 13.05 9.74
C MET A 198 -13.32 12.79 10.54
N ASN A 199 -14.23 13.74 10.57
CA ASN A 199 -15.48 13.64 11.32
C ASN A 199 -16.62 12.92 10.58
N THR A 200 -16.38 12.53 9.33
CA THR A 200 -17.32 11.80 8.47
C THR A 200 -16.61 10.63 7.80
N GLN A 201 -17.39 9.68 7.32
CA GLN A 201 -16.88 8.59 6.52
C GLN A 201 -16.53 9.11 5.12
N GLU A 202 -15.26 8.99 4.75
CA GLU A 202 -14.70 9.42 3.48
C GLU A 202 -14.12 8.24 2.71
N TYR A 203 -14.21 8.24 1.40
CA TYR A 203 -13.65 7.19 0.54
C TYR A 203 -12.28 7.63 0.02
N ILE A 204 -11.24 7.05 0.59
CA ILE A 204 -9.85 7.34 0.23
C ILE A 204 -9.32 6.29 -0.74
N GLY A 205 -8.57 6.74 -1.73
CA GLY A 205 -7.89 5.85 -2.67
C GLY A 205 -6.50 6.36 -3.00
N TRP A 206 -5.58 5.42 -3.17
CA TRP A 206 -4.20 5.69 -3.59
C TRP A 206 -3.61 4.48 -4.32
N GLU A 207 -2.51 4.70 -5.01
CA GLU A 207 -1.79 3.65 -5.73
C GLU A 207 -0.46 3.35 -5.05
N TYR A 208 -0.03 2.12 -5.16
CA TYR A 208 1.23 1.65 -4.59
C TYR A 208 1.87 0.58 -5.45
N LYS A 209 3.17 0.43 -5.31
CA LYS A 209 3.91 -0.71 -5.83
C LYS A 209 3.75 -1.87 -4.86
N SER A 210 3.24 -2.97 -5.36
CA SER A 210 3.10 -4.24 -4.64
C SER A 210 4.41 -5.01 -4.66
N SER A 211 4.77 -5.66 -3.56
CA SER A 211 5.82 -6.67 -3.50
C SER A 211 5.34 -8.04 -4.02
N GLY A 212 4.03 -8.17 -4.26
CA GLY A 212 3.40 -9.41 -4.68
C GLY A 212 3.47 -9.60 -6.19
N TRP A 213 4.48 -10.32 -6.65
CA TRP A 213 4.72 -10.63 -8.06
C TRP A 213 4.11 -11.94 -8.53
N VAL A 214 3.48 -12.69 -7.63
CA VAL A 214 2.81 -13.97 -7.90
C VAL A 214 1.31 -13.82 -7.73
N ARG A 215 0.53 -14.55 -8.52
CA ARG A 215 -0.92 -14.70 -8.40
C ARG A 215 -1.27 -16.16 -8.18
N SER A 216 -2.14 -16.42 -7.20
CA SER A 216 -2.73 -17.75 -7.03
C SER A 216 -3.73 -18.06 -8.15
N ALA A 217 -4.17 -19.32 -8.25
CA ALA A 217 -5.24 -19.72 -9.16
C ALA A 217 -6.55 -18.93 -8.95
N THR A 218 -6.77 -18.37 -7.75
CA THR A 218 -7.91 -17.50 -7.39
C THR A 218 -7.58 -16.00 -7.49
N ASN A 219 -6.48 -15.66 -8.19
CA ASN A 219 -6.00 -14.29 -8.40
C ASN A 219 -5.62 -13.54 -7.11
N GLN A 220 -5.32 -14.25 -6.01
CA GLN A 220 -4.80 -13.62 -4.80
C GLN A 220 -3.32 -13.27 -4.97
N ILE A 221 -2.94 -12.11 -4.43
CA ILE A 221 -1.58 -11.59 -4.46
C ILE A 221 -0.70 -12.40 -3.49
N LYS A 222 0.47 -12.82 -3.97
CA LYS A 222 1.49 -13.53 -3.19
C LYS A 222 2.88 -12.96 -3.49
N THR A 223 3.76 -13.06 -2.53
CA THR A 223 5.16 -12.59 -2.63
C THR A 223 6.13 -13.69 -3.08
N SER A 224 5.65 -14.93 -3.17
CA SER A 224 6.45 -16.10 -3.59
C SER A 224 5.56 -17.19 -4.16
N PHE A 225 6.13 -18.04 -4.98
CA PHE A 225 5.50 -19.28 -5.42
C PHE A 225 5.38 -20.27 -4.27
N THR A 226 4.19 -20.85 -4.08
CA THR A 226 3.91 -21.85 -3.05
C THR A 226 3.09 -23.03 -3.56
N THR A 227 2.38 -22.89 -4.69
CA THR A 227 1.58 -23.95 -5.31
C THR A 227 1.85 -24.05 -6.79
N ASP A 228 1.76 -25.26 -7.36
CA ASP A 228 2.10 -25.56 -8.77
C ASP A 228 1.30 -24.72 -9.78
N THR A 229 0.12 -24.27 -9.40
CA THR A 229 -0.80 -23.46 -10.23
C THR A 229 -0.56 -21.94 -10.09
N ASP A 230 0.32 -21.51 -9.20
CA ASP A 230 0.66 -20.09 -9.08
C ASP A 230 1.30 -19.58 -10.37
N THR A 231 0.97 -18.35 -10.77
CA THR A 231 1.49 -17.69 -11.97
C THR A 231 2.24 -16.42 -11.62
N SER A 232 3.21 -16.03 -12.47
CA SER A 232 3.90 -14.75 -12.32
C SER A 232 3.16 -13.62 -13.04
N VAL A 233 3.23 -12.39 -12.52
CA VAL A 233 2.85 -11.18 -13.26
C VAL A 233 4.04 -10.55 -13.99
N LEU A 234 5.26 -10.95 -13.64
CA LEU A 234 6.48 -10.57 -14.37
C LEU A 234 6.65 -11.46 -15.59
N ASP A 235 7.47 -11.01 -16.52
CA ASP A 235 7.78 -11.77 -17.73
C ASP A 235 8.43 -13.13 -17.40
N ASP A 236 7.86 -14.21 -17.92
CA ASP A 236 8.29 -15.58 -17.68
C ASP A 236 9.77 -15.81 -18.07
N ARG A 237 10.21 -15.22 -19.21
CA ARG A 237 11.57 -15.40 -19.70
C ARG A 237 12.61 -14.77 -18.80
N ILE A 238 12.32 -13.58 -18.22
CA ILE A 238 13.23 -12.95 -17.28
C ILE A 238 13.43 -13.81 -16.05
N ILE A 239 12.34 -14.37 -15.50
CA ILE A 239 12.39 -15.23 -14.31
C ILE A 239 13.26 -16.46 -14.60
N VAL A 240 13.05 -17.11 -15.74
CA VAL A 240 13.83 -18.28 -16.16
C VAL A 240 15.30 -17.95 -16.31
N LEU A 241 15.66 -16.89 -17.05
CA LEU A 241 17.04 -16.47 -17.26
C LEU A 241 17.73 -16.09 -15.95
N TYR A 242 17.04 -15.35 -15.09
CA TYR A 242 17.63 -14.94 -13.82
C TYR A 242 17.79 -16.11 -12.83
N THR A 243 16.83 -17.05 -12.82
CA THR A 243 16.94 -18.28 -12.03
C THR A 243 18.14 -19.12 -12.49
N LYS A 244 18.34 -19.27 -13.80
CA LYS A 244 19.52 -19.96 -14.37
C LYS A 244 20.83 -19.27 -14.00
N LEU A 245 20.87 -17.93 -14.09
CA LEU A 245 22.05 -17.16 -13.71
C LEU A 245 22.41 -17.42 -12.24
N LYS A 246 21.44 -17.37 -11.32
CA LYS A 246 21.64 -17.71 -9.91
C LYS A 246 22.10 -19.14 -9.70
N TYR A 247 21.54 -20.08 -10.43
CA TYR A 247 21.94 -21.47 -10.37
C TYR A 247 23.42 -21.66 -10.79
N PHE A 248 23.83 -21.00 -11.88
CA PHE A 248 25.22 -21.03 -12.35
C PHE A 248 26.18 -20.38 -11.34
N GLN A 249 25.79 -19.28 -10.73
CA GLN A 249 26.56 -18.62 -9.68
C GLN A 249 26.81 -19.54 -8.48
N ILE A 250 25.79 -20.24 -8.00
CA ILE A 250 25.92 -21.17 -6.86
C ILE A 250 26.77 -22.39 -7.21
N LYS A 251 26.67 -22.88 -8.45
CA LYS A 251 27.46 -24.01 -8.91
C LYS A 251 28.87 -23.61 -9.37
N ALA A 252 29.24 -22.33 -9.27
CA ALA A 252 30.50 -21.76 -9.73
C ALA A 252 30.81 -22.03 -11.22
N PHE A 253 29.78 -22.04 -12.06
CA PHE A 253 29.93 -22.15 -13.52
C PHE A 253 30.22 -20.78 -14.13
N ASP A 254 30.74 -20.72 -15.37
CA ASP A 254 30.89 -19.47 -16.09
C ASP A 254 29.53 -18.85 -16.37
N THR A 255 29.36 -17.59 -15.92
CA THR A 255 28.12 -16.83 -16.02
C THR A 255 28.16 -15.75 -17.09
N THR A 256 29.31 -15.53 -17.74
CA THR A 256 29.56 -14.35 -18.62
C THR A 256 28.53 -14.21 -19.72
N ALA A 257 28.32 -15.28 -20.51
CA ALA A 257 27.37 -15.25 -21.62
C ALA A 257 25.91 -15.12 -21.12
N LEU A 258 25.56 -15.87 -20.06
CA LEU A 258 24.20 -15.87 -19.50
C LEU A 258 23.86 -14.50 -18.87
N GLN A 259 24.83 -13.82 -18.26
CA GLN A 259 24.67 -12.47 -17.71
C GLN A 259 24.41 -11.43 -18.81
N GLN A 260 25.10 -11.53 -19.92
CA GLN A 260 24.87 -10.66 -21.10
C GLN A 260 23.46 -10.88 -21.68
N ASP A 261 23.03 -12.12 -21.81
CA ASP A 261 21.68 -12.45 -22.28
C ASP A 261 20.62 -11.94 -21.32
N TYR A 262 20.79 -12.12 -20.01
CA TYR A 262 19.89 -11.58 -18.99
C TYR A 262 19.78 -10.06 -19.08
N GLN A 263 20.90 -9.34 -19.13
CA GLN A 263 20.89 -7.86 -19.20
C GLN A 263 20.22 -7.34 -20.48
N ARG A 264 20.49 -7.99 -21.63
CA ARG A 264 19.85 -7.65 -22.89
C ARG A 264 18.33 -7.85 -22.80
N TYR A 265 17.89 -8.99 -22.27
CA TYR A 265 16.47 -9.28 -22.19
C TYR A 265 15.76 -8.41 -21.15
N LEU A 266 16.40 -8.12 -20.02
CA LEU A 266 15.89 -7.23 -18.99
C LEU A 266 15.65 -5.81 -19.55
N SER A 267 16.55 -5.29 -20.38
CA SER A 267 16.37 -3.97 -20.99
C SER A 267 15.19 -3.95 -21.97
N VAL A 268 15.00 -5.02 -22.75
CA VAL A 268 13.83 -5.16 -23.63
C VAL A 268 12.52 -5.22 -22.84
N ALA A 269 12.49 -5.99 -21.77
CA ALA A 269 11.30 -6.10 -20.93
C ALA A 269 10.96 -4.79 -20.19
N LYS A 270 11.96 -4.06 -19.67
CA LYS A 270 11.77 -2.72 -19.11
C LYS A 270 11.20 -1.74 -20.13
N ALA A 271 11.64 -1.82 -21.39
CA ALA A 271 11.10 -0.99 -22.47
C ALA A 271 9.65 -1.36 -22.82
N ALA A 272 9.35 -2.66 -22.86
CA ALA A 272 8.01 -3.14 -23.18
C ALA A 272 6.98 -2.80 -22.06
N ASP A 273 7.39 -2.86 -20.79
CA ASP A 273 6.52 -2.60 -19.65
C ASP A 273 5.99 -1.16 -19.61
N LYS A 274 6.83 -0.17 -19.90
CA LYS A 274 6.40 1.26 -19.90
C LYS A 274 5.80 1.73 -21.22
N GLY A 275 5.97 1.00 -22.30
CA GLY A 275 5.60 1.44 -23.63
C GLY A 275 6.42 2.67 -24.08
N ALA A 276 6.02 3.27 -25.21
CA ALA A 276 6.67 4.47 -25.70
C ALA A 276 6.28 5.69 -24.86
N PRO A 277 7.23 6.51 -24.38
CA PRO A 277 6.90 7.74 -23.65
C PRO A 277 6.22 8.76 -24.58
N ASN A 278 5.16 9.39 -24.07
CA ASN A 278 4.58 10.54 -24.75
C ASN A 278 5.54 11.74 -24.61
N LEU A 279 6.16 12.12 -25.71
CA LEU A 279 6.98 13.33 -25.77
C LEU A 279 6.06 14.54 -25.99
N SER A 280 5.91 15.39 -25.00
CA SER A 280 5.25 16.69 -25.15
C SER A 280 6.29 17.75 -25.44
N PHE A 281 6.17 18.42 -26.58
CA PHE A 281 6.97 19.61 -26.94
C PHE A 281 6.37 20.92 -26.40
N ALA A 282 5.31 20.84 -25.60
CA ALA A 282 4.75 22.01 -24.94
C ALA A 282 5.74 22.56 -23.91
N PRO A 283 5.94 23.90 -23.85
CA PRO A 283 6.92 24.51 -22.95
C PRO A 283 6.61 24.30 -21.46
N TYR A 284 5.39 23.91 -21.11
CA TYR A 284 4.97 23.53 -19.77
C TYR A 284 4.10 22.29 -19.81
N PRO A 285 4.59 21.12 -19.42
CA PRO A 285 3.77 19.93 -19.24
C PRO A 285 2.98 20.05 -17.91
N ALA A 286 2.18 21.09 -17.75
CA ALA A 286 1.18 21.07 -16.69
C ALA A 286 0.21 19.94 -17.05
N LYS A 287 0.15 18.89 -16.24
CA LYS A 287 -0.93 17.90 -16.32
C LYS A 287 -2.23 18.66 -16.04
N VAL A 288 -2.97 18.96 -17.09
CA VAL A 288 -4.31 19.52 -16.94
C VAL A 288 -5.16 18.39 -16.34
N LEU A 289 -5.44 18.47 -15.05
CA LEU A 289 -6.29 17.48 -14.35
C LEU A 289 -7.74 17.57 -14.84
N ILE A 290 -8.15 18.75 -15.32
CA ILE A 290 -9.48 19.00 -15.88
C ILE A 290 -9.28 19.59 -17.28
N GLY A 291 -9.62 18.82 -18.29
CA GLY A 291 -9.67 19.27 -19.69
C GLY A 291 -11.10 19.30 -20.19
N TYR A 292 -11.31 19.87 -21.39
CA TYR A 292 -12.63 19.92 -22.05
C TYR A 292 -13.31 18.55 -22.14
N ALA A 293 -12.53 17.49 -22.30
CA ALA A 293 -13.04 16.13 -22.35
C ALA A 293 -13.53 15.59 -20.99
N ASN A 294 -13.17 16.24 -19.88
CA ASN A 294 -13.50 15.80 -18.53
C ASN A 294 -14.62 16.65 -17.91
N ILE A 295 -15.06 17.71 -18.59
CA ILE A 295 -16.17 18.53 -18.13
C ILE A 295 -17.43 17.94 -18.77
N PRO A 296 -18.43 17.49 -17.97
CA PRO A 296 -19.71 17.06 -18.53
C PRO A 296 -20.32 18.23 -19.31
N ASP A 297 -20.81 17.97 -20.52
CA ASP A 297 -21.60 18.92 -21.27
C ASP A 297 -22.96 19.09 -20.56
N THR A 298 -23.00 20.00 -19.62
CA THR A 298 -24.19 20.28 -18.79
C THR A 298 -25.02 21.41 -19.33
N GLY A 299 -24.81 21.82 -20.60
CA GLY A 299 -25.58 22.89 -21.22
C GLY A 299 -25.28 24.28 -20.64
N TYR A 300 -24.10 24.51 -20.08
CA TYR A 300 -23.65 25.84 -19.75
C TYR A 300 -23.42 26.64 -21.03
N GLY A 301 -24.37 27.49 -21.39
CA GLY A 301 -24.27 28.38 -22.54
C GLY A 301 -25.50 28.41 -23.46
N THR A 302 -26.65 27.92 -23.03
CA THR A 302 -27.94 28.18 -23.69
C THR A 302 -28.76 29.15 -22.88
#